data_af6847e98c64396317077945b530c1ad
#
_entry.id   af6847e98c64396317077945b530c1ad
#
_cell.length_a   1.000
_cell.length_b   1.000
_cell.length_c   1.000
_cell.angle_alpha   90.00
_cell.angle_beta   90.00
_cell.angle_gamma   90.00
#
_symmetry.space_group_name_H-M   'P 1'
#
loop_
_entity.id
_entity.type
_entity.pdbx_description
1 polymer ?
#
loop_
_entity_poly.entity_id
_entity_poly.type
_entity_poly.pdbx_seq_one_letter_code
_entity_poly.pdbx_strand_id
1 'polypeptide(L)'
;MDGVNHAGGDVSALLQAWGQGDVEARDRVMEVVYQELRRRAAAYLRRERAGHTLQPTALVHEAYLRLVDQNAAAWQNRAQFFGVASQIMRRILVDRARARKTAKRSGHWARVTLDESVAEHQPHDVDVLDLDAALTDLATFDARKSQVAELRFFGGLTLEETGHVLSLSVATVEREWKVARAWLYARLKSKDS
;
A
#
# COMPACT_ATOMS: atom_id res chain seq x y z
N MET A 1 -8.30 -13.46 -26.11
CA MET A 1 -8.34 -13.02 -24.69
C MET A 1 -6.96 -13.14 -24.03
N ASP A 2 -5.89 -12.59 -24.66
CA ASP A 2 -4.50 -12.86 -24.25
C ASP A 2 -3.66 -11.59 -24.00
N GLY A 3 -4.28 -10.51 -23.48
CA GLY A 3 -3.59 -9.22 -23.32
C GLY A 3 -2.99 -8.93 -21.94
N VAL A 4 -3.23 -9.76 -20.91
CA VAL A 4 -2.89 -9.39 -19.51
C VAL A 4 -1.58 -10.02 -19.03
N ASN A 5 -1.10 -11.08 -19.66
CA ASN A 5 0.04 -11.86 -19.17
C ASN A 5 1.41 -11.37 -19.70
N HIS A 6 1.45 -10.67 -20.83
CA HIS A 6 2.71 -10.19 -21.43
C HIS A 6 3.34 -9.02 -20.65
N ALA A 7 2.52 -8.11 -20.10
CA ALA A 7 3.03 -6.96 -19.34
C ALA A 7 3.67 -7.35 -18.00
N GLY A 8 3.26 -8.47 -17.41
CA GLY A 8 3.81 -8.93 -16.12
C GLY A 8 5.20 -9.55 -16.23
N GLY A 9 5.47 -10.29 -17.30
CA GLY A 9 6.78 -10.91 -17.57
C GLY A 9 7.85 -9.88 -17.92
N ASP A 10 7.48 -8.87 -18.67
CA ASP A 10 8.38 -7.78 -19.07
C ASP A 10 8.84 -6.94 -17.86
N VAL A 11 7.92 -6.59 -16.96
CA VAL A 11 8.26 -5.84 -15.73
C VAL A 11 9.20 -6.63 -14.81
N SER A 12 9.03 -7.95 -14.68
CA SER A 12 9.91 -8.76 -13.82
C SER A 12 11.32 -8.84 -14.38
N ALA A 13 11.47 -8.99 -15.71
CA ALA A 13 12.77 -8.99 -16.37
C ALA A 13 13.48 -7.63 -16.22
N LEU A 14 12.76 -6.53 -16.41
CA LEU A 14 13.28 -5.18 -16.20
C LEU A 14 13.71 -4.93 -14.74
N LEU A 15 12.94 -5.43 -13.77
CA LEU A 15 13.29 -5.32 -12.35
C LEU A 15 14.57 -6.09 -12.02
N GLN A 16 14.77 -7.27 -12.60
CA GLN A 16 15.98 -8.05 -12.43
C GLN A 16 17.20 -7.34 -13.06
N ALA A 17 17.05 -6.78 -14.26
CA ALA A 17 18.10 -6.00 -14.91
C ALA A 17 18.46 -4.76 -14.09
N TRP A 18 17.46 -4.03 -13.57
CA TRP A 18 17.70 -2.92 -12.65
C TRP A 18 18.46 -3.38 -11.39
N GLY A 19 18.10 -4.54 -10.82
CA GLY A 19 18.81 -5.15 -9.67
C GLY A 19 20.28 -5.46 -9.96
N GLN A 20 20.62 -5.66 -11.24
CA GLN A 20 22.00 -5.87 -11.72
C GLN A 20 22.73 -4.58 -12.09
N GLY A 21 22.09 -3.41 -11.86
CA GLY A 21 22.68 -2.09 -12.09
C GLY A 21 22.32 -1.45 -13.43
N ASP A 22 21.41 -2.03 -14.21
CA ASP A 22 20.95 -1.46 -15.48
C ASP A 22 20.04 -0.24 -15.22
N VAL A 23 20.58 0.95 -15.51
CA VAL A 23 19.89 2.25 -15.32
C VAL A 23 18.75 2.43 -16.33
N GLU A 24 18.89 1.93 -17.56
CA GLU A 24 17.83 2.02 -18.57
C GLU A 24 16.64 1.13 -18.19
N ALA A 25 16.91 -0.05 -17.66
CA ALA A 25 15.87 -0.95 -17.14
C ALA A 25 15.10 -0.28 -15.99
N ARG A 26 15.76 0.44 -15.10
CA ARG A 26 15.12 1.25 -14.03
C ARG A 26 14.12 2.24 -14.62
N ASP A 27 14.54 3.02 -15.61
CA ASP A 27 13.72 4.08 -16.17
C ASP A 27 12.51 3.47 -16.91
N ARG A 28 12.70 2.34 -17.60
CA ARG A 28 11.62 1.57 -18.23
C ARG A 28 10.64 0.97 -17.20
N VAL A 29 11.14 0.40 -16.10
CA VAL A 29 10.28 -0.07 -15.01
C VAL A 29 9.38 1.05 -14.55
N MET A 30 9.95 2.24 -14.31
CA MET A 30 9.18 3.37 -13.82
C MET A 30 8.10 3.83 -14.79
N GLU A 31 8.39 3.87 -16.07
CA GLU A 31 7.39 4.21 -17.09
C GLU A 31 6.20 3.26 -17.05
N VAL A 32 6.45 1.95 -16.95
CA VAL A 32 5.41 0.92 -16.94
C VAL A 32 4.62 0.90 -15.63
N VAL A 33 5.31 1.01 -14.46
CA VAL A 33 4.65 0.89 -13.16
C VAL A 33 4.07 2.20 -12.64
N TYR A 34 4.51 3.35 -13.18
CA TYR A 34 4.08 4.68 -12.73
C TYR A 34 2.57 4.85 -12.76
N GLN A 35 1.93 4.46 -13.86
CA GLN A 35 0.49 4.59 -14.01
C GLN A 35 -0.28 3.71 -13.02
N GLU A 36 0.27 2.56 -12.71
CA GLU A 36 -0.33 1.67 -11.72
C GLU A 36 -0.15 2.19 -10.30
N LEU A 37 1.06 2.63 -9.94
CA LEU A 37 1.30 3.29 -8.65
C LEU A 37 0.41 4.52 -8.47
N ARG A 38 0.22 5.32 -9.53
CA ARG A 38 -0.67 6.48 -9.52
C ARG A 38 -2.12 6.09 -9.31
N ARG A 39 -2.59 5.02 -9.96
CA ARG A 39 -3.97 4.51 -9.77
C ARG A 39 -4.17 4.03 -8.32
N ARG A 40 -3.18 3.31 -7.75
CA ARG A 40 -3.21 2.82 -6.36
C ARG A 40 -3.20 4.00 -5.39
N ALA A 41 -2.31 4.97 -5.59
CA ALA A 41 -2.25 6.20 -4.82
C ALA A 41 -3.57 7.00 -4.90
N ALA A 42 -4.16 7.11 -6.10
CA ALA A 42 -5.43 7.80 -6.29
C ALA A 42 -6.59 7.05 -5.62
N ALA A 43 -6.62 5.73 -5.66
CA ALA A 43 -7.62 4.91 -4.97
C ALA A 43 -7.51 5.08 -3.46
N TYR A 44 -6.30 5.15 -2.94
CA TYR A 44 -6.06 5.43 -1.53
C TYR A 44 -6.54 6.85 -1.15
N LEU A 45 -6.12 7.88 -1.90
CA LEU A 45 -6.42 9.29 -1.59
C LEU A 45 -7.89 9.68 -1.85
N ARG A 46 -8.62 8.98 -2.74
CA ARG A 46 -10.08 9.21 -2.91
C ARG A 46 -10.90 8.88 -1.68
N ARG A 47 -10.37 8.05 -0.79
CA ARG A 47 -10.99 7.67 0.47
C ARG A 47 -10.72 8.68 1.59
N GLU A 48 -9.87 9.64 1.31
CA GLU A 48 -9.60 10.78 2.16
C GLU A 48 -10.63 11.90 1.90
N ARG A 49 -11.12 12.56 2.95
CA ARG A 49 -12.07 13.68 2.83
C ARG A 49 -11.53 14.83 1.97
N ALA A 50 -12.45 15.55 1.31
CA ALA A 50 -12.18 16.80 0.59
C ALA A 50 -11.40 17.78 1.49
N GLY A 51 -10.22 18.21 1.03
CA GLY A 51 -9.30 19.09 1.78
C GLY A 51 -7.84 18.63 1.77
N HIS A 52 -7.54 17.52 1.08
CA HIS A 52 -6.17 17.03 0.94
C HIS A 52 -5.36 17.86 -0.04
N THR A 53 -4.19 18.30 0.44
CA THR A 53 -3.17 18.96 -0.39
C THR A 53 -2.26 17.95 -1.11
N LEU A 54 -2.33 16.66 -0.76
CA LEU A 54 -1.49 15.64 -1.37
C LEU A 54 -2.13 15.10 -2.65
N GLN A 55 -1.49 15.40 -3.79
CA GLN A 55 -1.86 14.83 -5.07
C GLN A 55 -1.32 13.40 -5.21
N PRO A 56 -2.03 12.47 -5.88
CA PRO A 56 -1.53 11.12 -6.16
C PRO A 56 -0.13 11.12 -6.81
N THR A 57 0.11 12.07 -7.70
CA THR A 57 1.40 12.28 -8.38
C THR A 57 2.53 12.60 -7.40
N ALA A 58 2.26 13.43 -6.37
CA ALA A 58 3.26 13.78 -5.37
C ALA A 58 3.59 12.59 -4.46
N LEU A 59 2.59 11.76 -4.09
CA LEU A 59 2.83 10.54 -3.33
C LEU A 59 3.68 9.55 -4.13
N VAL A 60 3.37 9.35 -5.42
CA VAL A 60 4.13 8.45 -6.29
C VAL A 60 5.55 8.95 -6.51
N HIS A 61 5.76 10.26 -6.72
CA HIS A 61 7.09 10.85 -6.88
C HIS A 61 7.95 10.65 -5.64
N GLU A 62 7.41 10.90 -4.46
CA GLU A 62 8.14 10.69 -3.20
C GLU A 62 8.45 9.22 -2.95
N ALA A 63 7.49 8.32 -3.29
CA ALA A 63 7.73 6.88 -3.22
C ALA A 63 8.82 6.44 -4.20
N TYR A 64 8.82 6.99 -5.43
CA TYR A 64 9.84 6.71 -6.42
C TYR A 64 11.26 7.07 -5.93
N LEU A 65 11.44 8.29 -5.42
CA LEU A 65 12.76 8.71 -4.90
C LEU A 65 13.25 7.73 -3.82
N ARG A 66 12.38 7.32 -2.91
CA ARG A 66 12.74 6.34 -1.87
C ARG A 66 12.97 4.93 -2.42
N LEU A 67 12.29 4.54 -3.52
CA LEU A 67 12.51 3.25 -4.19
C LEU A 67 13.85 3.20 -4.92
N VAL A 68 14.27 4.31 -5.55
CA VAL A 68 15.56 4.41 -6.24
C VAL A 68 16.74 4.34 -5.27
N ASP A 69 16.59 4.94 -4.08
CA ASP A 69 17.61 4.93 -3.04
C ASP A 69 17.74 3.56 -2.34
N GLN A 70 16.74 2.70 -2.47
CA GLN A 70 16.82 1.35 -1.95
C GLN A 70 17.64 0.47 -2.90
N ASN A 71 18.60 -0.29 -2.33
CA ASN A 71 19.43 -1.22 -3.09
C ASN A 71 18.56 -2.10 -4.01
N ALA A 72 18.61 -1.83 -5.31
CA ALA A 72 17.81 -2.51 -6.34
C ALA A 72 18.07 -4.04 -6.41
N ALA A 73 19.10 -4.53 -5.74
CA ALA A 73 19.49 -5.95 -5.70
C ALA A 73 18.39 -6.90 -5.15
N ALA A 74 17.29 -6.39 -4.61
CA ALA A 74 16.25 -7.20 -4.00
C ALA A 74 15.02 -7.45 -4.88
N TRP A 75 14.92 -6.83 -6.06
CA TRP A 75 13.74 -6.96 -6.91
C TRP A 75 13.74 -8.27 -7.71
N GLN A 76 13.07 -9.29 -7.22
CA GLN A 76 12.96 -10.56 -7.95
C GLN A 76 11.75 -10.60 -8.91
N ASN A 77 10.68 -9.86 -8.60
CA ASN A 77 9.47 -9.85 -9.41
C ASN A 77 8.59 -8.62 -9.12
N ARG A 78 7.60 -8.42 -10.01
CA ARG A 78 6.61 -7.33 -9.94
C ARG A 78 5.87 -7.28 -8.59
N ALA A 79 5.48 -8.42 -8.03
CA ALA A 79 4.71 -8.46 -6.79
C ALA A 79 5.52 -7.95 -5.60
N GLN A 80 6.81 -8.34 -5.51
CA GLN A 80 7.72 -7.81 -4.48
C GLN A 80 7.93 -6.31 -4.61
N PHE A 81 8.10 -5.80 -5.84
CA PHE A 81 8.22 -4.37 -6.09
C PHE A 81 7.02 -3.60 -5.52
N PHE A 82 5.79 -4.02 -5.85
CA PHE A 82 4.58 -3.39 -5.32
C PHE A 82 4.41 -3.58 -3.81
N GLY A 83 4.90 -4.69 -3.26
CA GLY A 83 4.95 -4.91 -1.82
C GLY A 83 5.79 -3.86 -1.10
N VAL A 84 7.01 -3.60 -1.57
CA VAL A 84 7.88 -2.56 -1.00
C VAL A 84 7.35 -1.16 -1.27
N ALA A 85 6.83 -0.90 -2.46
CA ALA A 85 6.17 0.37 -2.77
C ALA A 85 5.02 0.68 -1.80
N SER A 86 4.25 -0.36 -1.40
CA SER A 86 3.18 -0.22 -0.41
C SER A 86 3.69 0.25 0.95
N GLN A 87 4.76 -0.36 1.43
CA GLN A 87 5.38 0.00 2.70
C GLN A 87 5.93 1.43 2.67
N ILE A 88 6.56 1.82 1.55
CA ILE A 88 7.07 3.17 1.37
C ILE A 88 5.91 4.17 1.35
N MET A 89 4.84 3.91 0.60
CA MET A 89 3.67 4.78 0.54
C MET A 89 3.02 4.92 1.94
N ARG A 90 2.87 3.83 2.69
CA ARG A 90 2.40 3.88 4.08
C ARG A 90 3.25 4.84 4.92
N ARG A 91 4.58 4.68 4.90
CA ARG A 91 5.50 5.55 5.66
C ARG A 91 5.33 7.02 5.28
N ILE A 92 5.28 7.34 3.99
CA ILE A 92 5.08 8.71 3.50
C ILE A 92 3.77 9.30 4.05
N LEU A 93 2.69 8.55 3.99
CA LEU A 93 1.38 8.99 4.46
C LEU A 93 1.36 9.22 5.96
N VAL A 94 1.95 8.31 6.73
CA VAL A 94 2.08 8.44 8.20
C VAL A 94 2.95 9.63 8.58
N ASP A 95 4.11 9.81 7.93
CA ASP A 95 5.01 10.94 8.19
C ASP A 95 4.32 12.28 7.91
N ARG A 96 3.58 12.36 6.80
CA ARG A 96 2.81 13.57 6.44
C ARG A 96 1.64 13.81 7.40
N ALA A 97 0.97 12.76 7.85
CA ALA A 97 -0.10 12.88 8.85
C ALA A 97 0.45 13.38 10.20
N ARG A 98 1.60 12.86 10.64
CA ARG A 98 2.31 13.32 11.84
C ARG A 98 2.74 14.79 11.74
N ALA A 99 3.37 15.18 10.61
CA ALA A 99 3.79 16.55 10.36
C ALA A 99 2.61 17.52 10.39
N ARG A 100 1.47 17.14 9.77
CA ARG A 100 0.22 17.94 9.82
C ARG A 100 -0.33 18.07 11.24
N LYS A 101 -0.31 16.99 12.02
CA LYS A 101 -0.75 17.02 13.42
C LYS A 101 0.09 17.97 14.26
N THR A 102 1.38 18.02 14.01
CA THR A 102 2.32 18.92 14.69
C THR A 102 2.11 20.38 14.28
N ALA A 103 1.92 20.63 12.97
CA ALA A 103 1.73 21.98 12.43
C ALA A 103 0.34 22.58 12.77
N LYS A 104 -0.68 21.73 12.91
CA LYS A 104 -2.04 22.13 13.25
C LYS A 104 -2.37 21.65 14.66
N ARG A 105 -2.14 22.46 15.67
CA ARG A 105 -2.81 22.34 16.98
C ARG A 105 -4.33 22.58 16.88
N SER A 106 -4.91 22.66 15.69
CA SER A 106 -6.33 22.83 15.41
C SER A 106 -6.84 21.79 14.41
N GLY A 107 -7.27 20.66 14.88
CA GLY A 107 -8.51 19.94 14.62
C GLY A 107 -8.86 19.41 13.24
N HIS A 108 -8.01 19.37 12.21
CA HIS A 108 -8.36 18.69 10.93
C HIS A 108 -7.46 17.49 10.66
N TRP A 109 -8.01 16.32 10.89
CA TRP A 109 -7.37 15.01 10.68
C TRP A 109 -7.58 14.54 9.25
N ALA A 110 -6.57 13.89 8.67
CA ALA A 110 -6.75 13.09 7.48
C ALA A 110 -7.46 11.77 7.86
N ARG A 111 -8.69 11.62 7.48
CA ARG A 111 -9.47 10.38 7.65
C ARG A 111 -9.34 9.52 6.41
N VAL A 112 -9.22 8.23 6.59
CA VAL A 112 -9.10 7.23 5.52
C VAL A 112 -10.25 6.26 5.63
N THR A 113 -10.92 6.01 4.52
CA THR A 113 -12.01 5.02 4.45
C THR A 113 -11.48 3.63 4.17
N LEU A 114 -11.90 2.64 4.95
CA LEU A 114 -11.71 1.23 4.64
C LEU A 114 -12.65 0.86 3.48
N ASP A 115 -12.10 0.26 2.43
CA ASP A 115 -12.70 0.02 1.12
C ASP A 115 -14.15 -0.50 1.13
N GLU A 116 -15.02 0.18 0.37
CA GLU A 116 -16.44 -0.18 0.17
C GLU A 116 -16.65 -1.52 -0.53
N SER A 117 -15.68 -2.02 -1.33
CA SER A 117 -15.79 -3.34 -1.98
C SER A 117 -15.86 -4.49 -0.98
N VAL A 118 -15.78 -4.17 0.29
CA VAL A 118 -15.68 -5.11 1.40
C VAL A 118 -16.73 -4.85 2.47
N ALA A 119 -17.50 -3.79 2.37
CA ALA A 119 -18.44 -3.34 3.38
C ALA A 119 -19.86 -3.26 2.81
N GLU A 120 -20.68 -4.22 3.15
CA GLU A 120 -22.13 -4.00 3.32
C GLU A 120 -22.41 -3.13 4.57
N HIS A 121 -21.37 -2.54 5.20
CA HIS A 121 -21.48 -1.72 6.40
C HIS A 121 -20.79 -0.39 6.17
N GLN A 122 -21.37 0.69 6.64
CA GLN A 122 -21.03 2.09 6.45
C GLN A 122 -19.53 2.38 6.49
N PRO A 123 -19.00 3.22 5.58
CA PRO A 123 -17.59 3.59 5.58
C PRO A 123 -17.28 4.35 6.87
N HIS A 124 -16.50 3.75 7.76
CA HIS A 124 -15.89 4.49 8.85
C HIS A 124 -14.68 5.22 8.31
N ASP A 125 -14.71 6.54 8.39
CA ASP A 125 -13.56 7.41 8.13
C ASP A 125 -12.47 7.07 9.16
N VAL A 126 -11.44 6.33 8.75
CA VAL A 126 -10.34 5.92 9.64
C VAL A 126 -9.16 6.85 9.47
N ASP A 127 -8.65 7.39 10.59
CA ASP A 127 -7.42 8.18 10.59
C ASP A 127 -6.21 7.28 10.22
N VAL A 128 -5.35 7.76 9.32
CA VAL A 128 -4.12 7.06 8.90
C VAL A 128 -3.24 6.68 10.10
N LEU A 129 -3.15 7.55 11.12
CA LEU A 129 -2.33 7.27 12.30
C LEU A 129 -2.94 6.19 13.18
N ASP A 130 -4.27 6.15 13.27
CA ASP A 130 -4.96 5.10 14.02
C ASP A 130 -4.86 3.75 13.31
N LEU A 131 -4.95 3.76 11.97
CA LEU A 131 -4.71 2.55 11.18
C LEU A 131 -3.26 2.07 11.30
N ASP A 132 -2.27 2.98 11.26
CA ASP A 132 -0.85 2.65 11.44
C ASP A 132 -0.60 2.02 12.82
N ALA A 133 -1.18 2.59 13.87
CA ALA A 133 -1.12 2.05 15.21
C ALA A 133 -1.79 0.67 15.31
N ALA A 134 -2.98 0.52 14.73
CA ALA A 134 -3.70 -0.76 14.74
C ALA A 134 -2.94 -1.85 13.98
N LEU A 135 -2.31 -1.53 12.84
CA LEU A 135 -1.46 -2.49 12.12
C LEU A 135 -0.21 -2.86 12.91
N THR A 136 0.37 -1.90 13.64
CA THR A 136 1.50 -2.16 14.52
C THR A 136 1.10 -3.08 15.68
N ASP A 137 -0.05 -2.81 16.31
CA ASP A 137 -0.61 -3.68 17.34
C ASP A 137 -0.88 -5.09 16.78
N LEU A 138 -1.50 -5.19 15.60
CA LEU A 138 -1.77 -6.48 14.96
C LEU A 138 -0.48 -7.25 14.68
N ALA A 139 0.61 -6.57 14.30
CA ALA A 139 1.89 -7.20 14.02
C ALA A 139 2.51 -7.86 15.27
N THR A 140 2.20 -7.37 16.48
CA THR A 140 2.67 -7.99 17.74
C THR A 140 1.96 -9.32 18.03
N PHE A 141 0.71 -9.50 17.57
CA PHE A 141 -0.07 -10.73 17.74
C PHE A 141 0.12 -11.69 16.57
N ASP A 142 0.11 -11.14 15.36
CA ASP A 142 0.23 -11.92 14.12
C ASP A 142 0.83 -11.06 13.00
N ALA A 143 2.13 -11.16 12.84
CA ALA A 143 2.88 -10.42 11.82
C ALA A 143 2.38 -10.71 10.40
N ARG A 144 1.95 -11.96 10.11
CA ARG A 144 1.46 -12.35 8.79
C ARG A 144 0.16 -11.65 8.45
N LYS A 145 -0.80 -11.61 9.38
CA LYS A 145 -2.07 -10.90 9.19
C LYS A 145 -1.86 -9.39 8.98
N SER A 146 -0.92 -8.81 9.73
CA SER A 146 -0.54 -7.41 9.56
C SER A 146 0.04 -7.16 8.17
N GLN A 147 0.95 -8.02 7.68
CA GLN A 147 1.51 -7.91 6.34
C GLN A 147 0.46 -8.05 5.25
N VAL A 148 -0.45 -9.03 5.37
CA VAL A 148 -1.58 -9.18 4.43
C VAL A 148 -2.42 -7.90 4.40
N ALA A 149 -2.77 -7.36 5.57
CA ALA A 149 -3.58 -6.15 5.66
C ALA A 149 -2.84 -4.92 5.08
N GLU A 150 -1.55 -4.78 5.32
CA GLU A 150 -0.74 -3.69 4.77
C GLU A 150 -0.70 -3.73 3.23
N LEU A 151 -0.40 -4.88 2.64
CA LEU A 151 -0.33 -5.06 1.19
C LEU A 151 -1.69 -4.81 0.52
N ARG A 152 -2.77 -5.28 1.14
CA ARG A 152 -4.13 -5.10 0.63
C ARG A 152 -4.61 -3.67 0.77
N PHE A 153 -4.35 -3.04 1.89
CA PHE A 153 -4.87 -1.71 2.20
C PHE A 153 -4.04 -0.60 1.53
N PHE A 154 -2.73 -0.54 1.80
CA PHE A 154 -1.85 0.50 1.26
C PHE A 154 -1.36 0.18 -0.15
N GLY A 155 -1.11 -1.09 -0.44
CA GLY A 155 -0.63 -1.53 -1.73
C GLY A 155 -1.71 -1.70 -2.77
N GLY A 156 -2.97 -1.92 -2.34
CA GLY A 156 -4.05 -2.27 -3.24
C GLY A 156 -3.78 -3.55 -4.04
N LEU A 157 -2.94 -4.47 -3.49
CA LEU A 157 -2.63 -5.73 -4.13
C LEU A 157 -3.88 -6.64 -4.17
N THR A 158 -4.00 -7.44 -5.22
CA THR A 158 -5.02 -8.49 -5.28
C THR A 158 -4.68 -9.64 -4.31
N LEU A 159 -5.59 -10.59 -4.12
CA LEU A 159 -5.31 -11.77 -3.29
C LEU A 159 -4.16 -12.60 -3.88
N GLU A 160 -4.13 -12.72 -5.21
CA GLU A 160 -3.10 -13.42 -5.97
C GLU A 160 -1.73 -12.72 -5.82
N GLU A 161 -1.68 -11.40 -6.05
CA GLU A 161 -0.46 -10.61 -5.89
C GLU A 161 0.07 -10.69 -4.45
N THR A 162 -0.83 -10.58 -3.46
CA THR A 162 -0.47 -10.72 -2.04
C THR A 162 0.08 -12.11 -1.74
N GLY A 163 -0.54 -13.15 -2.32
CA GLY A 163 -0.05 -14.53 -2.23
C GLY A 163 1.35 -14.68 -2.79
N HIS A 164 1.63 -14.09 -3.94
CA HIS A 164 2.97 -14.10 -4.54
C HIS A 164 4.01 -13.39 -3.67
N VAL A 165 3.68 -12.21 -3.10
CA VAL A 165 4.59 -11.48 -2.21
C VAL A 165 4.95 -12.29 -0.96
N LEU A 166 3.94 -12.94 -0.36
CA LEU A 166 4.08 -13.61 0.93
C LEU A 166 4.36 -15.12 0.81
N SER A 167 4.44 -15.65 -0.42
CA SER A 167 4.56 -17.10 -0.70
C SER A 167 3.43 -17.91 -0.04
N LEU A 168 2.19 -17.40 -0.17
CA LEU A 168 0.98 -18.00 0.36
C LEU A 168 -0.01 -18.36 -0.75
N SER A 169 -0.86 -19.37 -0.52
CA SER A 169 -1.98 -19.64 -1.41
C SER A 169 -3.04 -18.53 -1.31
N VAL A 170 -3.78 -18.31 -2.40
CA VAL A 170 -4.88 -17.32 -2.46
C VAL A 170 -5.90 -17.58 -1.33
N ALA A 171 -6.28 -18.84 -1.11
CA ALA A 171 -7.21 -19.22 -0.04
C ALA A 171 -6.68 -18.88 1.37
N THR A 172 -5.37 -19.00 1.57
CA THR A 172 -4.71 -18.58 2.83
C THR A 172 -4.79 -17.07 2.98
N VAL A 173 -4.43 -16.31 1.93
CA VAL A 173 -4.49 -14.85 1.94
C VAL A 173 -5.90 -14.36 2.22
N GLU A 174 -6.91 -14.94 1.58
CA GLU A 174 -8.31 -14.58 1.79
C GLU A 174 -8.74 -14.77 3.25
N ARG A 175 -8.41 -15.94 3.83
CA ARG A 175 -8.68 -16.22 5.23
C ARG A 175 -7.98 -15.24 6.17
N GLU A 176 -6.68 -15.01 5.97
CA GLU A 176 -5.88 -14.09 6.78
C GLU A 176 -6.40 -12.65 6.65
N TRP A 177 -6.78 -12.22 5.44
CA TRP A 177 -7.36 -10.91 5.18
C TRP A 177 -8.69 -10.73 5.90
N LYS A 178 -9.60 -11.73 5.83
CA LYS A 178 -10.90 -11.68 6.52
C LYS A 178 -10.73 -11.49 8.03
N VAL A 179 -9.81 -12.22 8.65
CA VAL A 179 -9.54 -12.12 10.08
C VAL A 179 -8.87 -10.78 10.43
N ALA A 180 -7.83 -10.38 9.67
CA ALA A 180 -7.13 -9.13 9.88
C ALA A 180 -8.07 -7.93 9.81
N ARG A 181 -8.96 -7.92 8.81
CA ARG A 181 -9.94 -6.85 8.63
C ARG A 181 -10.94 -6.78 9.79
N ALA A 182 -11.48 -7.92 10.24
CA ALA A 182 -12.40 -7.96 11.37
C ALA A 182 -11.73 -7.44 12.66
N TRP A 183 -10.48 -7.82 12.88
CA TRP A 183 -9.71 -7.36 14.03
C TRP A 183 -9.43 -5.85 13.97
N LEU A 184 -8.98 -5.34 12.81
CA LEU A 184 -8.72 -3.92 12.58
C LEU A 184 -10.00 -3.10 12.81
N TYR A 185 -11.13 -3.56 12.27
CA TYR A 185 -12.42 -2.90 12.46
C TYR A 185 -12.78 -2.80 13.95
N ALA A 186 -12.68 -3.89 14.70
CA ALA A 186 -12.97 -3.90 16.13
C ALA A 186 -12.02 -2.95 16.90
N ARG A 187 -10.71 -2.95 16.55
CA ARG A 187 -9.70 -2.12 17.20
C ARG A 187 -9.90 -0.63 16.95
N LEU A 188 -10.30 -0.26 15.73
CA LEU A 188 -10.55 1.14 15.36
C LEU A 188 -11.84 1.66 15.98
N LYS A 189 -12.91 0.85 15.99
CA LYS A 189 -14.18 1.22 16.63
C LYS A 189 -14.06 1.45 18.14
N SER A 190 -13.21 0.70 18.83
CA SER A 190 -13.03 0.84 20.28
C SER A 190 -12.35 2.16 20.69
N LYS A 191 -11.80 2.92 19.76
CA LYS A 191 -11.18 4.24 20.02
C LYS A 191 -12.18 5.38 19.91
N ASP A 192 -13.30 5.17 19.22
CA ASP A 192 -14.33 6.19 19.00
C ASP A 192 -15.40 6.18 20.11
N SER A 193 -15.30 5.27 21.08
CA SER A 193 -16.17 5.12 22.24
C SER A 193 -15.52 5.64 23.52
#